data_690b5abfa39831b6942a700868a04dd1
#
_entry.id   690b5abfa39831b6942a700868a04dd1
#
_cell.length_a   1.000
_cell.length_b   1.000
_cell.length_c   1.000
_cell.angle_alpha   90.00
_cell.angle_beta   90.00
_cell.angle_gamma   90.00
#
_symmetry.space_group_name_H-M   'P 1'
#
loop_
_entity.id
_entity.type
_entity.pdbx_description
1 polymer ?
#
loop_
_entity_poly.entity_id
_entity_poly.type
_entity_poly.pdbx_seq_one_letter_code
_entity_poly.pdbx_strand_id
1 'polypeptide(L)'
;MKTILALMLKGVIFWGILILLILACIMLRIALKGIRLYEFYYPSGKVSSRAYLNRYGEFEGLEKKFYENGNLKAKIKWRKNILNGISYFYYENGNLESIIPYKNGIINGVVTHFYDNRKLKYKRVA
;
A
#
# COMPACT_ATOMS: atom_id res chain seq x y z
N MET A 1 -48.91 -13.18 9.08
CA MET A 1 -48.20 -12.17 8.29
C MET A 1 -47.48 -11.16 9.15
N LYS A 2 -48.09 -10.49 10.09
CA LYS A 2 -47.43 -9.48 10.98
C LYS A 2 -46.25 -10.04 11.78
N THR A 3 -46.30 -11.30 12.25
CA THR A 3 -45.21 -11.97 12.99
C THR A 3 -44.00 -12.31 12.11
N ILE A 4 -44.19 -12.73 10.84
CA ILE A 4 -43.12 -13.03 9.91
C ILE A 4 -42.41 -11.75 9.50
N LEU A 5 -43.15 -10.67 9.23
CA LEU A 5 -42.60 -9.38 8.88
C LEU A 5 -41.75 -8.79 10.03
N ALA A 6 -42.27 -8.92 11.30
CA ALA A 6 -41.54 -8.49 12.48
C ALA A 6 -40.23 -9.27 12.71
N LEU A 7 -40.22 -10.58 12.42
CA LEU A 7 -39.01 -11.43 12.49
C LEU A 7 -37.98 -11.05 11.40
N MET A 8 -38.46 -10.81 10.17
CA MET A 8 -37.61 -10.34 9.08
C MET A 8 -37.00 -8.97 9.38
N LEU A 9 -37.81 -8.05 9.93
CA LEU A 9 -37.34 -6.71 10.30
C LEU A 9 -36.28 -6.77 11.42
N LYS A 10 -36.49 -7.64 12.43
CA LYS A 10 -35.50 -7.89 13.49
C LYS A 10 -34.20 -8.47 12.92
N GLY A 11 -34.28 -9.37 11.94
CA GLY A 11 -33.10 -9.90 11.25
C GLY A 11 -32.33 -8.82 10.52
N VAL A 12 -33.01 -7.98 9.75
CA VAL A 12 -32.35 -6.86 9.02
C VAL A 12 -31.70 -5.87 10.00
N ILE A 13 -32.36 -5.54 11.10
CA ILE A 13 -31.80 -4.65 12.13
C ILE A 13 -30.58 -5.31 12.79
N PHE A 14 -30.66 -6.58 13.12
CA PHE A 14 -29.57 -7.33 13.74
C PHE A 14 -28.31 -7.34 12.83
N TRP A 15 -28.48 -7.68 11.55
CA TRP A 15 -27.38 -7.67 10.58
C TRP A 15 -26.83 -6.26 10.34
N GLY A 16 -27.68 -5.25 10.31
CA GLY A 16 -27.27 -3.85 10.20
C GLY A 16 -26.37 -3.42 11.38
N ILE A 17 -26.77 -3.74 12.59
CA ILE A 17 -26.01 -3.44 13.81
C ILE A 17 -24.66 -4.20 13.81
N LEU A 18 -24.68 -5.47 13.41
CA LEU A 18 -23.46 -6.29 13.34
C LEU A 18 -22.44 -5.70 12.34
N ILE A 19 -22.90 -5.28 11.16
CA ILE A 19 -22.06 -4.61 10.16
C ILE A 19 -21.47 -3.31 10.72
N LEU A 20 -22.27 -2.49 11.39
CA LEU A 20 -21.81 -1.26 12.01
C LEU A 20 -20.75 -1.50 13.09
N LEU A 21 -20.92 -2.54 13.92
CA LEU A 21 -19.93 -2.94 14.93
C LEU A 21 -18.63 -3.41 14.31
N ILE A 22 -18.69 -4.18 13.22
CA ILE A 22 -17.51 -4.63 12.49
C ILE A 22 -16.77 -3.44 11.89
N LEU A 23 -17.48 -2.51 11.25
CA LEU A 23 -16.90 -1.29 10.69
C LEU A 23 -16.27 -0.41 11.78
N ALA A 24 -16.95 -0.24 12.91
CA ALA A 24 -16.42 0.50 14.06
C ALA A 24 -15.14 -0.16 14.61
N CYS A 25 -15.10 -1.49 14.70
CA CYS A 25 -13.94 -2.24 15.14
C CYS A 25 -12.75 -2.10 14.16
N ILE A 26 -13.03 -2.10 12.86
CA ILE A 26 -12.01 -1.87 11.81
C ILE A 26 -11.46 -0.44 11.92
N MET A 27 -12.34 0.56 12.05
CA MET A 27 -11.95 1.96 12.19
C MET A 27 -11.14 2.19 13.47
N LEU A 28 -11.54 1.56 14.59
CA LEU A 28 -10.80 1.61 15.85
C LEU A 28 -9.40 0.98 15.71
N ARG A 29 -9.27 -0.16 15.04
CA ARG A 29 -7.97 -0.80 14.77
C ARG A 29 -7.06 0.09 13.92
N ILE A 30 -7.60 0.77 12.90
CA ILE A 30 -6.87 1.74 12.08
C ILE A 30 -6.42 2.92 12.93
N ALA A 31 -7.30 3.48 13.75
CA ALA A 31 -7.02 4.59 14.65
C ALA A 31 -5.96 4.22 15.72
N LEU A 32 -6.03 3.00 16.26
CA LEU A 32 -5.07 2.52 17.26
C LEU A 32 -3.68 2.27 16.67
N LYS A 33 -3.58 1.89 15.39
CA LYS A 33 -2.29 1.78 14.70
C LYS A 33 -1.64 3.14 14.45
N GLY A 34 -2.42 4.22 14.46
CA GLY A 34 -1.93 5.57 14.26
C GLY A 34 -1.24 5.77 12.91
N ILE A 35 -1.64 4.98 11.88
CA ILE A 35 -1.07 5.08 10.54
C ILE A 35 -1.68 6.29 9.85
N ARG A 36 -0.84 7.17 9.34
CA ARG A 36 -1.25 8.39 8.62
C ARG A 36 -0.51 8.48 7.30
N LEU A 37 -1.18 9.04 6.30
CA LEU A 37 -0.58 9.38 5.01
C LEU A 37 0.21 10.68 5.14
N TYR A 38 1.45 10.66 4.63
CA TYR A 38 2.34 11.82 4.53
C TYR A 38 2.70 12.03 3.07
N GLU A 39 2.79 13.29 2.68
CA GLU A 39 3.30 13.69 1.37
C GLU A 39 4.62 14.44 1.55
N PHE A 40 5.57 14.10 0.73
CA PHE A 40 6.87 14.76 0.62
C PHE A 40 6.95 15.46 -0.73
N TYR A 41 7.68 16.57 -0.79
CA TYR A 41 7.70 17.41 -1.97
C TYR A 41 9.13 17.67 -2.44
N TYR A 42 9.30 17.86 -3.72
CA TYR A 42 10.49 18.43 -4.31
C TYR A 42 10.58 19.94 -4.00
N PRO A 43 11.78 20.56 -4.13
CA PRO A 43 11.91 22.03 -4.01
C PRO A 43 11.01 22.79 -4.99
N SER A 44 10.65 22.18 -6.13
CA SER A 44 9.70 22.72 -7.11
C SER A 44 8.24 22.74 -6.63
N GLY A 45 7.94 22.17 -5.46
CA GLY A 45 6.59 22.05 -4.92
C GLY A 45 5.79 20.84 -5.45
N LYS A 46 6.36 20.04 -6.35
CA LYS A 46 5.72 18.82 -6.83
C LYS A 46 5.89 17.70 -5.83
N VAL A 47 4.92 16.79 -5.76
CA VAL A 47 4.97 15.62 -4.87
C VAL A 47 6.12 14.70 -5.28
N SER A 48 7.03 14.43 -4.36
CA SER A 48 8.13 13.49 -4.54
C SER A 48 7.81 12.10 -4.01
N SER A 49 7.05 12.02 -2.91
CA SER A 49 6.65 10.74 -2.31
C SER A 49 5.33 10.87 -1.54
N ARG A 50 4.59 9.77 -1.53
CA ARG A 50 3.44 9.53 -0.64
C ARG A 50 3.69 8.27 0.13
N ALA A 51 3.69 8.36 1.46
CA ALA A 51 4.00 7.24 2.33
C ALA A 51 3.07 7.20 3.54
N TYR A 52 2.86 6.02 4.06
CA TYR A 52 2.17 5.83 5.33
C TYR A 52 3.20 5.67 6.44
N LEU A 53 3.05 6.46 7.50
CA LEU A 53 3.86 6.35 8.70
C LEU A 53 2.96 5.98 9.89
N ASN A 54 3.52 5.18 10.80
CA ASN A 54 2.86 4.86 12.06
C ASN A 54 3.04 6.00 13.08
N ARG A 55 2.47 5.84 14.28
CA ARG A 55 2.58 6.83 15.37
C ARG A 55 4.01 7.13 15.85
N TYR A 56 4.97 6.28 15.51
CA TYR A 56 6.38 6.44 15.86
C TYR A 56 7.19 7.09 14.73
N GLY A 57 6.55 7.49 13.63
CA GLY A 57 7.21 8.05 12.45
C GLY A 57 7.90 7.02 11.57
N GLU A 58 7.62 5.73 11.75
CA GLU A 58 8.19 4.66 10.93
C GLU A 58 7.33 4.41 9.69
N PHE A 59 7.98 4.15 8.56
CA PHE A 59 7.29 3.75 7.32
C PHE A 59 6.53 2.43 7.53
N GLU A 60 5.25 2.44 7.18
CA GLU A 60 4.35 1.30 7.33
C GLU A 60 3.42 1.21 6.12
N GLY A 61 3.43 0.09 5.40
CA GLY A 61 2.60 -0.12 4.23
C GLY A 61 3.26 0.31 2.92
N LEU A 62 2.51 0.92 2.01
CA LEU A 62 2.97 1.26 0.67
C LEU A 62 3.46 2.71 0.59
N GLU A 63 4.69 2.89 0.15
CA GLU A 63 5.22 4.17 -0.31
C GLU A 63 5.17 4.23 -1.84
N LYS A 64 4.73 5.36 -2.39
CA LYS A 64 4.82 5.69 -3.82
C LYS A 64 5.77 6.86 -3.99
N LYS A 65 6.82 6.68 -4.77
CA LYS A 65 7.74 7.76 -5.18
C LYS A 65 7.44 8.19 -6.60
N PHE A 66 7.63 9.45 -6.89
CA PHE A 66 7.35 10.05 -8.20
C PHE A 66 8.60 10.77 -8.72
N TYR A 67 8.75 10.79 -10.02
CA TYR A 67 9.68 11.69 -10.70
C TYR A 67 9.12 13.11 -10.71
N GLU A 68 9.95 14.09 -11.00
CA GLU A 68 9.52 15.49 -11.07
C GLU A 68 8.54 15.79 -12.21
N ASN A 69 8.55 14.95 -13.27
CA ASN A 69 7.53 14.96 -14.33
C ASN A 69 6.16 14.39 -13.90
N GLY A 70 6.05 13.89 -12.67
CA GLY A 70 4.82 13.30 -12.10
C GLY A 70 4.65 11.80 -12.35
N ASN A 71 5.49 11.20 -13.18
CA ASN A 71 5.46 9.75 -13.41
C ASN A 71 5.90 8.98 -12.17
N LEU A 72 5.32 7.81 -11.99
CA LEU A 72 5.65 6.92 -10.87
C LEU A 72 7.11 6.45 -11.01
N LYS A 73 7.90 6.63 -9.94
CA LYS A 73 9.29 6.20 -9.84
C LYS A 73 9.44 4.85 -9.14
N ALA A 74 8.67 4.66 -8.06
CA ALA A 74 8.73 3.41 -7.30
C ALA A 74 7.44 3.18 -6.50
N LYS A 75 7.15 1.90 -6.27
CA LYS A 75 6.22 1.41 -5.24
C LYS A 75 7.03 0.54 -4.30
N ILE A 76 7.13 0.94 -3.04
CA ILE A 76 7.96 0.28 -2.04
C ILE A 76 7.08 -0.16 -0.88
N LYS A 77 7.24 -1.40 -0.45
CA LYS A 77 6.46 -1.94 0.67
C LYS A 77 7.31 -1.98 1.94
N TRP A 78 6.79 -1.36 2.99
CA TRP A 78 7.44 -1.17 4.26
C TRP A 78 6.72 -1.86 5.41
N ARG A 79 7.46 -2.27 6.40
CA ARG A 79 6.99 -2.72 7.70
C ARG A 79 7.94 -2.23 8.77
N LYS A 80 7.55 -1.20 9.54
CA LYS A 80 8.37 -0.59 10.59
C LYS A 80 9.78 -0.20 10.09
N ASN A 81 9.83 0.62 9.05
CA ASN A 81 11.07 1.04 8.37
C ASN A 81 11.87 -0.08 7.70
N ILE A 82 11.36 -1.29 7.63
CA ILE A 82 12.04 -2.43 7.02
C ILE A 82 11.33 -2.77 5.70
N LEU A 83 12.08 -2.95 4.62
CA LEU A 83 11.56 -3.41 3.33
C LEU A 83 10.94 -4.80 3.49
N ASN A 84 9.67 -4.94 3.19
CA ASN A 84 8.97 -6.20 3.33
C ASN A 84 7.82 -6.33 2.34
N GLY A 85 8.01 -7.14 1.34
CA GLY A 85 7.11 -7.34 0.22
C GLY A 85 7.76 -7.01 -1.10
N ILE A 86 6.98 -6.99 -2.18
CA ILE A 86 7.48 -6.73 -3.53
C ILE A 86 7.55 -5.22 -3.75
N SER A 87 8.72 -4.74 -4.19
CA SER A 87 8.95 -3.38 -4.64
C SER A 87 9.06 -3.34 -6.16
N TYR A 88 8.50 -2.27 -6.75
CA TYR A 88 8.49 -2.01 -8.18
C TYR A 88 9.21 -0.69 -8.44
N PHE A 89 10.07 -0.67 -9.42
CA PHE A 89 10.77 0.52 -9.87
C PHE A 89 10.46 0.78 -11.35
N TYR A 90 10.40 2.04 -11.72
CA TYR A 90 9.99 2.47 -13.05
C TYR A 90 10.99 3.47 -13.61
N TYR A 91 11.20 3.43 -14.90
CA TYR A 91 11.91 4.46 -15.64
C TYR A 91 11.09 5.76 -15.68
N GLU A 92 11.73 6.87 -15.97
CA GLU A 92 11.08 8.17 -16.05
C GLU A 92 10.01 8.25 -17.16
N ASN A 93 10.14 7.43 -18.21
CA ASN A 93 9.13 7.26 -19.26
C ASN A 93 7.89 6.45 -18.81
N GLY A 94 7.84 5.96 -17.56
CA GLY A 94 6.74 5.19 -16.99
C GLY A 94 6.83 3.67 -17.19
N ASN A 95 7.81 3.17 -17.94
CA ASN A 95 7.98 1.75 -18.15
C ASN A 95 8.59 1.07 -16.91
N LEU A 96 8.21 -0.18 -16.66
CA LEU A 96 8.72 -0.95 -15.53
C LEU A 96 10.22 -1.23 -15.73
N GLU A 97 11.03 -0.88 -14.73
CA GLU A 97 12.46 -1.12 -14.69
C GLU A 97 12.80 -2.41 -13.95
N SER A 98 12.25 -2.57 -12.72
CA SER A 98 12.59 -3.73 -11.93
C SER A 98 11.47 -4.13 -10.95
N ILE A 99 11.49 -5.42 -10.62
CA ILE A 99 10.66 -6.05 -9.59
C ILE A 99 11.61 -6.72 -8.62
N ILE A 100 11.57 -6.30 -7.35
CA ILE A 100 12.48 -6.78 -6.31
C ILE A 100 11.67 -7.23 -5.10
N PRO A 101 11.65 -8.53 -4.78
CA PRO A 101 11.02 -9.03 -3.58
C PRO A 101 11.94 -8.88 -2.36
N TYR A 102 11.40 -8.34 -1.27
CA TYR A 102 12.09 -8.20 0.00
C TYR A 102 11.37 -8.95 1.11
N LYS A 103 12.14 -9.52 2.01
CA LYS A 103 11.68 -10.10 3.27
C LYS A 103 12.61 -9.66 4.39
N ASN A 104 12.07 -8.93 5.37
CA ASN A 104 12.83 -8.41 6.51
C ASN A 104 14.10 -7.63 6.09
N GLY A 105 13.98 -6.78 5.07
CA GLY A 105 15.07 -5.94 4.57
C GLY A 105 16.03 -6.61 3.60
N ILE A 106 15.91 -7.91 3.37
CA ILE A 106 16.80 -8.70 2.52
C ILE A 106 16.05 -9.07 1.23
N ILE A 107 16.74 -9.04 0.09
CA ILE A 107 16.19 -9.54 -1.17
C ILE A 107 15.93 -11.04 -1.02
N ASN A 108 14.69 -11.45 -1.29
CA ASN A 108 14.26 -12.83 -1.13
C ASN A 108 13.32 -13.23 -2.27
N GLY A 109 13.85 -13.96 -3.24
CA GLY A 109 13.11 -14.45 -4.39
C GLY A 109 13.70 -14.01 -5.73
N VAL A 110 12.87 -13.95 -6.76
CA VAL A 110 13.31 -13.64 -8.12
C VAL A 110 13.34 -12.13 -8.35
N VAL A 111 14.53 -11.58 -8.52
CA VAL A 111 14.74 -10.22 -9.01
C VAL A 111 14.60 -10.20 -10.51
N THR A 112 13.77 -9.32 -11.04
CA THR A 112 13.55 -9.17 -12.48
C THR A 112 13.89 -7.75 -12.91
N HIS A 113 14.66 -7.59 -13.97
CA HIS A 113 14.96 -6.30 -14.57
C HIS A 113 14.55 -6.26 -16.04
N PHE A 114 14.09 -5.10 -16.47
CA PHE A 114 13.70 -4.82 -17.85
C PHE A 114 14.52 -3.64 -18.40
N TYR A 115 14.66 -3.60 -19.69
CA TYR A 115 15.11 -2.39 -20.40
C TYR A 115 13.96 -1.37 -20.48
N ASP A 116 14.29 -0.12 -20.80
CA ASP A 116 13.29 0.95 -20.98
C ASP A 116 12.30 0.68 -22.12
N ASN A 117 12.68 -0.15 -23.10
CA ASN A 117 11.83 -0.63 -24.18
C ASN A 117 10.94 -1.83 -23.80
N ARG A 118 10.81 -2.15 -22.50
CA ARG A 118 10.03 -3.26 -21.90
C ARG A 118 10.56 -4.66 -22.16
N LYS A 119 11.70 -4.83 -22.85
CA LYS A 119 12.30 -6.14 -23.03
C LYS A 119 12.94 -6.61 -21.73
N LEU A 120 12.83 -7.91 -21.45
CA LEU A 120 13.47 -8.51 -20.29
C LEU A 120 14.99 -8.37 -20.42
N LYS A 121 15.62 -7.81 -19.37
CA LYS A 121 17.06 -7.68 -19.26
C LYS A 121 17.69 -8.92 -18.63
N TYR A 122 17.23 -9.26 -17.45
CA TYR A 122 17.61 -10.49 -16.74
C TYR A 122 16.64 -10.84 -15.62
N LYS A 123 16.73 -12.10 -15.19
CA LYS A 123 16.16 -12.59 -13.92
C LYS A 123 17.26 -13.25 -13.10
N ARG A 124 17.25 -13.01 -11.81
CA ARG A 124 18.18 -13.61 -10.86
C ARG A 124 17.46 -14.04 -9.60
N VAL A 125 17.72 -15.24 -9.13
CA VAL A 125 17.29 -15.71 -7.81
C VAL A 125 18.26 -15.20 -6.77
N ALA A 126 17.74 -14.59 -5.74
CA ALA A 126 18.51 -14.10 -4.60
C ALA A 126 18.07 -14.82 -3.32
#